data_ec81b1ca31be45155549440c87465703
#
_entry.id   ec81b1ca31be45155549440c87465703
#
_cell.length_a   1.000
_cell.length_b   1.000
_cell.length_c   1.000
_cell.angle_alpha   90.00
_cell.angle_beta   90.00
_cell.angle_gamma   90.00
#
_symmetry.space_group_name_H-M   'P 1'
#
loop_
_entity.id
_entity.type
_entity.pdbx_description
1 polymer ?
#
loop_
_entity_poly.entity_id
_entity_poly.type
_entity_poly.pdbx_seq_one_letter_code
_entity_poly.pdbx_strand_id
1 'polypeptide(L)'
;MMLPIQEVEMILSKNDALSSFVDPGRIFLVFVPEADQDTEKAPMIRINELESHRKDYADDAALTFEVDIQIDLWTKTLKEAQQIQPIIDDLMAKNDFQQYASAFDRDPDIALYRYARRYRATKMIDIQI
;
A
#
# COMPACT_ATOMS: atom_id res chain seq x y z
N MET A 1 6.97 -8.07 -16.22
CA MET A 1 5.92 -8.23 -15.20
C MET A 1 6.05 -7.14 -14.16
N MET A 2 4.96 -6.48 -13.84
CA MET A 2 4.93 -5.48 -12.79
C MET A 2 4.88 -6.16 -11.42
N LEU A 3 5.70 -5.70 -10.47
CA LEU A 3 5.64 -6.20 -9.09
C LEU A 3 4.33 -5.76 -8.43
N PRO A 4 3.78 -6.53 -7.48
CA PRO A 4 2.56 -6.12 -6.78
C PRO A 4 2.64 -4.73 -6.14
N ILE A 5 3.79 -4.37 -5.56
CA ILE A 5 3.97 -3.04 -4.97
C ILE A 5 3.95 -1.93 -6.03
N GLN A 6 4.43 -2.21 -7.24
CA GLN A 6 4.37 -1.25 -8.36
C GLN A 6 2.93 -1.06 -8.85
N GLU A 7 2.14 -2.15 -8.90
CA GLU A 7 0.72 -2.09 -9.23
C GLU A 7 -0.02 -1.19 -8.25
N VAL A 8 0.22 -1.38 -6.95
CA VAL A 8 -0.42 -0.57 -5.90
C VAL A 8 0.01 0.89 -6.01
N GLU A 9 1.29 1.16 -6.23
CA GLU A 9 1.75 2.54 -6.45
C GLU A 9 1.01 3.20 -7.60
N MET A 10 0.84 2.49 -8.71
CA MET A 10 0.12 3.02 -9.87
C MET A 10 -1.35 3.30 -9.55
N ILE A 11 -2.01 2.40 -8.83
CA ILE A 11 -3.39 2.59 -8.39
C ILE A 11 -3.52 3.87 -7.55
N LEU A 12 -2.64 4.04 -6.57
CA LEU A 12 -2.69 5.19 -5.66
C LEU A 12 -2.29 6.49 -6.33
N SER A 13 -1.20 6.48 -7.09
CA SER A 13 -0.64 7.71 -7.67
C SER A 13 -1.52 8.33 -8.76
N LYS A 14 -2.35 7.52 -9.42
CA LYS A 14 -3.24 8.00 -10.50
C LYS A 14 -4.59 8.50 -10.01
N ASN A 15 -4.89 8.36 -8.73
CA ASN A 15 -6.18 8.78 -8.19
C ASN A 15 -6.18 10.25 -7.80
N ASP A 16 -7.07 11.04 -8.39
CA ASP A 16 -7.13 12.49 -8.15
C ASP A 16 -7.55 12.84 -6.73
N ALA A 17 -8.47 12.08 -6.14
CA ALA A 17 -8.91 12.32 -4.77
C ALA A 17 -7.76 12.14 -3.79
N LEU A 18 -6.97 11.07 -3.96
CA LEU A 18 -5.81 10.83 -3.12
C LEU A 18 -4.71 11.87 -3.36
N SER A 19 -4.46 12.22 -4.62
CA SER A 19 -3.44 13.23 -4.98
C SER A 19 -3.72 14.61 -4.42
N SER A 20 -4.97 14.91 -4.09
CA SER A 20 -5.32 16.16 -3.44
C SER A 20 -4.82 16.23 -1.99
N PHE A 21 -4.53 15.09 -1.38
CA PHE A 21 -4.00 15.00 -0.01
C PHE A 21 -2.54 14.57 0.06
N VAL A 22 -2.13 13.65 -0.81
CA VAL A 22 -0.79 13.05 -0.81
C VAL A 22 -0.17 13.27 -2.17
N ASP A 23 0.93 14.02 -2.22
CA ASP A 23 1.70 14.20 -3.44
C ASP A 23 2.16 12.82 -3.94
N PRO A 24 1.93 12.45 -5.21
CA PRO A 24 2.44 11.20 -5.77
C PRO A 24 3.93 10.98 -5.57
N GLY A 25 4.73 12.03 -5.51
CA GLY A 25 6.15 11.97 -5.20
C GLY A 25 6.45 11.59 -3.74
N ARG A 26 5.42 11.53 -2.90
CA ARG A 26 5.53 11.13 -1.50
C ARG A 26 4.97 9.71 -1.25
N ILE A 27 4.82 8.93 -2.31
CA ILE A 27 4.47 7.50 -2.25
C ILE A 27 5.75 6.71 -2.51
N PHE A 28 6.21 5.97 -1.49
CA PHE A 28 7.48 5.25 -1.51
C PHE A 28 7.26 3.75 -1.57
N LEU A 29 8.16 3.05 -2.26
CA LEU A 29 8.17 1.59 -2.31
C LEU A 29 9.25 1.05 -1.36
N VAL A 30 8.87 0.11 -0.50
CA VAL A 30 9.73 -0.64 0.42
C VAL A 30 10.26 0.20 1.59
N PHE A 31 10.85 1.36 1.33
CA PHE A 31 11.42 2.20 2.40
C PHE A 31 11.24 3.68 2.06
N VAL A 32 11.24 4.50 3.11
CA VAL A 32 11.28 5.95 2.95
C VAL A 32 12.72 6.38 3.18
N PRO A 33 13.41 6.97 2.17
CA PRO A 33 14.76 7.46 2.36
C PRO A 33 14.85 8.44 3.54
N GLU A 34 15.94 8.41 4.28
CA GLU A 34 16.10 9.24 5.47
C GLU A 34 15.89 10.72 5.17
N ALA A 35 16.39 11.20 4.03
CA ALA A 35 16.19 12.59 3.61
C ALA A 35 14.72 12.95 3.38
N ASP A 36 13.86 11.96 3.12
CA ASP A 36 12.43 12.15 2.86
C ASP A 36 11.57 11.94 4.12
N GLN A 37 12.16 11.63 5.25
CA GLN A 37 11.45 11.45 6.53
C GLN A 37 11.17 12.78 7.23
N ASP A 38 11.01 13.82 6.45
CA ASP A 38 10.72 15.17 6.96
C ASP A 38 9.24 15.27 7.33
N THR A 39 8.97 15.54 8.61
CA THR A 39 7.61 15.67 9.13
C THR A 39 6.84 16.82 8.47
N GLU A 40 7.53 17.86 8.02
CA GLU A 40 6.89 19.00 7.36
C GLU A 40 6.33 18.65 5.98
N LYS A 41 6.81 17.56 5.37
CA LYS A 41 6.37 17.11 4.05
C LYS A 41 5.32 16.01 4.09
N ALA A 42 4.79 15.69 5.27
CA ALA A 42 3.67 14.76 5.39
C ALA A 42 2.40 15.37 4.76
N PRO A 43 1.44 14.56 4.28
CA PRO A 43 1.39 13.10 4.38
C PRO A 43 2.35 12.37 3.44
N MET A 44 2.69 11.15 3.81
CA MET A 44 3.46 10.25 2.95
C MET A 44 2.99 8.80 3.12
N ILE A 45 3.27 7.98 2.12
CA ILE A 45 2.83 6.59 2.05
C ILE A 45 4.03 5.70 1.73
N ARG A 46 4.08 4.53 2.38
CA ARG A 46 5.01 3.47 1.99
C ARG A 46 4.22 2.21 1.68
N ILE A 47 4.56 1.57 0.56
CA ILE A 47 3.95 0.32 0.11
C ILE A 47 5.01 -0.77 0.24
N ASN A 48 4.65 -1.86 0.94
CA ASN A 48 5.57 -2.96 1.19
C ASN A 48 4.88 -4.30 0.98
N GLU A 49 5.61 -5.27 0.43
CA GLU A 49 5.11 -6.64 0.33
C GLU A 49 5.55 -7.39 1.57
N LEU A 50 4.59 -8.04 2.25
CA LEU A 50 4.87 -8.82 3.46
C LEU A 50 5.14 -10.27 3.13
N GLU A 51 4.21 -10.88 2.37
CA GLU A 51 4.26 -12.29 2.07
C GLU A 51 3.58 -12.53 0.73
N SER A 52 4.08 -13.54 0.01
CA SER A 52 3.50 -13.99 -1.24
C SER A 52 3.75 -15.48 -1.38
N HIS A 53 2.74 -16.22 -1.84
CA HIS A 53 2.89 -17.65 -2.12
C HIS A 53 1.98 -18.06 -3.27
N ARG A 54 2.42 -19.09 -4.01
CA ARG A 54 1.65 -19.66 -5.11
C ARG A 54 0.59 -20.62 -4.56
N LYS A 55 -0.56 -20.66 -5.23
CA LYS A 55 -1.66 -21.54 -4.88
C LYS A 55 -2.49 -21.89 -6.11
N ASP A 56 -3.54 -22.72 -5.92
CA ASP A 56 -4.45 -23.16 -6.99
C ASP A 56 -3.69 -23.85 -8.12
N TYR A 57 -3.19 -25.06 -7.81
CA TYR A 57 -2.39 -25.83 -8.74
C TYR A 57 -3.25 -26.65 -9.71
N ALA A 58 -2.78 -26.76 -10.94
CA ALA A 58 -3.28 -27.70 -11.95
C ALA A 58 -2.08 -28.30 -12.67
N ASP A 59 -2.04 -29.64 -12.84
CA ASP A 59 -0.93 -30.35 -13.48
C ASP A 59 0.44 -29.96 -12.91
N ASP A 60 0.53 -29.87 -11.58
CA ASP A 60 1.73 -29.47 -10.83
C ASP A 60 2.20 -28.04 -11.11
N ALA A 61 1.43 -27.24 -11.87
CA ALA A 61 1.72 -25.84 -12.12
C ALA A 61 0.79 -24.94 -11.29
N ALA A 62 1.35 -23.94 -10.64
CA ALA A 62 0.58 -22.96 -9.90
C ALA A 62 -0.18 -22.04 -10.87
N LEU A 63 -1.49 -21.81 -10.61
CA LEU A 63 -2.35 -20.96 -11.40
C LEU A 63 -2.45 -19.54 -10.85
N THR A 64 -2.36 -19.41 -9.54
CA THR A 64 -2.51 -18.14 -8.84
C THR A 64 -1.42 -17.97 -7.80
N PHE A 65 -1.29 -16.74 -7.31
CA PHE A 65 -0.53 -16.47 -6.10
C PHE A 65 -1.32 -15.53 -5.20
N GLU A 66 -1.12 -15.67 -3.91
CA GLU A 66 -1.68 -14.78 -2.91
C GLU A 66 -0.58 -13.83 -2.45
N VAL A 67 -0.91 -12.55 -2.31
CA VAL A 67 0.05 -11.54 -1.89
C VAL A 67 -0.55 -10.68 -0.79
N ASP A 68 0.25 -10.44 0.24
CA ASP A 68 -0.07 -9.53 1.33
C ASP A 68 0.75 -8.25 1.17
N ILE A 69 0.05 -7.13 1.15
CA ILE A 69 0.64 -5.78 1.01
C ILE A 69 0.35 -5.00 2.27
N GLN A 70 1.35 -4.32 2.80
CA GLN A 70 1.14 -3.33 3.86
C GLN A 70 1.31 -1.94 3.30
N ILE A 71 0.34 -1.08 3.61
CA ILE A 71 0.40 0.34 3.28
C ILE A 71 0.49 1.11 4.59
N ASP A 72 1.58 1.85 4.76
CA ASP A 72 1.77 2.76 5.88
C ASP A 72 1.47 4.17 5.42
N LEU A 73 0.56 4.82 6.13
CA LEU A 73 0.21 6.24 5.90
C LEU A 73 0.67 7.04 7.11
N TRP A 74 1.57 8.01 6.90
CA TRP A 74 2.00 8.94 7.93
C TRP A 74 1.33 10.29 7.74
N THR A 75 0.73 10.82 8.80
CA THR A 75 0.06 12.12 8.80
C THR A 75 0.48 12.96 10.00
N LYS A 76 0.35 14.28 9.88
CA LYS A 76 0.60 15.21 10.97
C LYS A 76 -0.53 15.21 11.99
N THR A 77 -1.76 14.98 11.54
CA THR A 77 -2.95 15.10 12.37
C THR A 77 -3.87 13.90 12.23
N LEU A 78 -4.70 13.69 13.23
CA LEU A 78 -5.74 12.64 13.20
C LEU A 78 -6.75 12.93 12.10
N LYS A 79 -7.06 14.20 11.86
CA LYS A 79 -8.01 14.61 10.82
C LYS A 79 -7.54 14.19 9.44
N GLU A 80 -6.26 14.37 9.13
CA GLU A 80 -5.70 13.92 7.87
C GLU A 80 -5.83 12.42 7.70
N ALA A 81 -5.50 11.65 8.75
CA ALA A 81 -5.64 10.19 8.72
C ALA A 81 -7.09 9.78 8.45
N GLN A 82 -8.04 10.46 9.11
CA GLN A 82 -9.47 10.21 8.95
C GLN A 82 -9.96 10.49 7.52
N GLN A 83 -9.38 11.49 6.87
CA GLN A 83 -9.76 11.87 5.50
C GLN A 83 -9.12 10.99 4.45
N ILE A 84 -7.87 10.59 4.65
CA ILE A 84 -7.06 9.91 3.63
C ILE A 84 -7.27 8.40 3.65
N GLN A 85 -7.29 7.78 4.84
CA GLN A 85 -7.34 6.31 4.92
C GLN A 85 -8.53 5.69 4.20
N PRO A 86 -9.76 6.23 4.29
CA PRO A 86 -10.89 5.67 3.56
C PRO A 86 -10.70 5.68 2.04
N ILE A 87 -10.01 6.69 1.51
CA ILE A 87 -9.72 6.76 0.07
C ILE A 87 -8.83 5.60 -0.34
N ILE A 88 -7.79 5.32 0.44
CA ILE A 88 -6.88 4.20 0.19
C ILE A 88 -7.65 2.87 0.25
N ASP A 89 -8.47 2.68 1.27
CA ASP A 89 -9.26 1.46 1.44
C ASP A 89 -10.18 1.21 0.25
N ASP A 90 -10.88 2.26 -0.22
CA ASP A 90 -11.79 2.14 -1.35
C ASP A 90 -11.06 1.81 -2.64
N LEU A 91 -9.90 2.43 -2.88
CA LEU A 91 -9.09 2.14 -4.06
C LEU A 91 -8.58 0.69 -4.04
N MET A 92 -8.12 0.22 -2.89
CA MET A 92 -7.65 -1.15 -2.76
C MET A 92 -8.77 -2.15 -2.98
N ALA A 93 -9.95 -1.91 -2.38
CA ALA A 93 -11.11 -2.78 -2.55
C ALA A 93 -11.57 -2.86 -4.01
N LYS A 94 -11.58 -1.73 -4.73
CA LYS A 94 -11.95 -1.69 -6.14
C LYS A 94 -10.99 -2.46 -7.04
N ASN A 95 -9.78 -2.69 -6.56
CA ASN A 95 -8.74 -3.43 -7.29
C ASN A 95 -8.51 -4.81 -6.69
N ASP A 96 -9.50 -5.34 -5.98
CA ASP A 96 -9.53 -6.70 -5.43
C ASP A 96 -8.49 -6.97 -4.33
N PHE A 97 -8.05 -5.93 -3.64
CA PHE A 97 -7.24 -6.05 -2.45
C PHE A 97 -8.14 -5.90 -1.22
N GLN A 98 -8.26 -6.98 -0.44
CA GLN A 98 -9.12 -7.03 0.75
C GLN A 98 -8.34 -6.63 2.00
N GLN A 99 -8.81 -5.62 2.72
CA GLN A 99 -8.21 -5.22 3.97
C GLN A 99 -8.50 -6.29 5.05
N TYR A 100 -7.46 -6.74 5.77
CA TYR A 100 -7.64 -7.78 6.79
C TYR A 100 -6.99 -7.47 8.13
N ALA A 101 -6.11 -6.47 8.21
CA ALA A 101 -5.46 -6.09 9.45
C ALA A 101 -5.16 -4.59 9.45
N SER A 102 -5.11 -4.00 10.64
CA SER A 102 -4.87 -2.57 10.81
C SER A 102 -4.24 -2.30 12.17
N ALA A 103 -3.29 -1.38 12.21
CA ALA A 103 -2.74 -0.83 13.43
C ALA A 103 -2.60 0.68 13.25
N PHE A 104 -2.92 1.43 14.30
CA PHE A 104 -2.76 2.88 14.31
C PHE A 104 -1.94 3.28 15.53
N ASP A 105 -0.84 3.99 15.31
CA ASP A 105 0.05 4.41 16.39
C ASP A 105 0.70 5.76 16.05
N ARG A 106 1.56 6.21 16.95
CA ARG A 106 2.48 7.29 16.68
C ARG A 106 3.85 6.69 16.47
N ASP A 107 4.41 6.90 15.28
CA ASP A 107 5.72 6.36 14.92
C ASP A 107 6.79 7.06 15.77
N PRO A 108 7.55 6.32 16.62
CA PRO A 108 8.56 6.94 17.48
C PRO A 108 9.75 7.48 16.70
N ASP A 109 10.02 6.95 15.50
CA ASP A 109 11.20 7.32 14.71
C ASP A 109 10.96 8.54 13.83
N ILE A 110 9.73 8.71 13.34
CA ILE A 110 9.40 9.77 12.39
C ILE A 110 8.61 10.91 13.06
N ALA A 111 8.01 10.68 14.23
CA ALA A 111 7.22 11.66 14.99
C ALA A 111 5.95 12.11 14.23
N LEU A 112 5.31 11.16 13.57
CA LEU A 112 4.02 11.33 12.89
C LEU A 112 3.06 10.24 13.32
N TYR A 113 1.77 10.45 13.12
CA TYR A 113 0.80 9.38 13.24
C TYR A 113 0.97 8.41 12.07
N ARG A 114 0.82 7.12 12.34
CA ARG A 114 0.97 6.10 11.32
C ARG A 114 -0.23 5.17 11.33
N TYR A 115 -0.88 5.00 10.16
CA TYR A 115 -1.83 3.94 9.89
C TYR A 115 -1.10 2.84 9.11
N ALA A 116 -0.97 1.66 9.70
CA ALA A 116 -0.40 0.50 9.05
C ALA A 116 -1.54 -0.47 8.72
N ARG A 117 -1.95 -0.55 7.46
CA ARG A 117 -3.02 -1.43 7.01
C ARG A 117 -2.50 -2.51 6.09
N ARG A 118 -3.05 -3.71 6.27
CA ARG A 118 -2.67 -4.87 5.47
C ARG A 118 -3.82 -5.29 4.57
N TYR A 119 -3.47 -5.58 3.32
CA TYR A 119 -4.41 -5.95 2.27
C TYR A 119 -3.93 -7.25 1.64
N ARG A 120 -4.88 -8.09 1.24
CA ARG A 120 -4.60 -9.38 0.61
C ARG A 120 -5.29 -9.45 -0.73
N ALA A 121 -4.58 -9.97 -1.73
CA ALA A 121 -5.14 -10.22 -3.05
C ALA A 121 -4.69 -11.58 -3.56
N THR A 122 -5.53 -12.19 -4.39
CA THR A 122 -5.17 -13.37 -5.18
C THR A 122 -5.00 -12.91 -6.63
N LYS A 123 -3.84 -13.18 -7.22
CA LYS A 123 -3.51 -12.78 -8.57
C LYS A 123 -3.32 -14.01 -9.46
N MET A 124 -3.70 -13.86 -10.73
CA MET A 124 -3.43 -14.88 -11.73
C MET A 124 -1.95 -14.85 -12.09
N ILE A 125 -1.36 -16.03 -12.23
CA ILE A 125 0.00 -16.13 -12.74
C ILE A 125 -0.04 -15.92 -14.25
N ASP A 126 0.71 -14.93 -14.73
CA ASP A 126 0.83 -14.65 -16.15
C ASP A 126 1.86 -15.60 -16.74
N ILE A 127 1.36 -16.60 -17.48
CA ILE A 127 2.21 -17.57 -18.13
C ILE A 127 2.49 -17.06 -19.54
N GLN A 128 3.71 -16.57 -19.76
CA GLN A 128 4.19 -16.25 -21.10
C GLN A 128 4.83 -17.48 -21.71
N ILE A 129 4.24 -17.93 -22.78
CA ILE A 129 4.76 -19.05 -23.55
C ILE A 129 5.68 -18.52 -24.65
#